data_11a80c3c1d5c3537d97fe025d2008997
#
_entry.id   11a80c3c1d5c3537d97fe025d2008997
#
_cell.length_a   1.000
_cell.length_b   1.000
_cell.length_c   1.000
_cell.angle_alpha   90.00
_cell.angle_beta   90.00
_cell.angle_gamma   90.00
#
_symmetry.space_group_name_H-M   'P 1'
#
loop_
_entity.id
_entity.type
_entity.pdbx_description
1 polymer ?
#
loop_
_entity_poly.entity_id
_entity_poly.type
_entity_poly.pdbx_seq_one_letter_code
_entity_poly.pdbx_strand_id
1 'polypeptide(L)'
;MIVLSNISKVFDNGKVALTAVDNVNLTIEQGQIYGIIGYSGAGKSTLIRLLNGLEKPSAGSVTINGQDISAAKGEALRQARLKISMVFQHFNLLWSRTVSENIAFSMQIAGVPKAKIKARVAELVELVGLKGRENAYPSQLSGGQKQRVGIARALANEPDVLLCDEATSALDPQTTDQILDLLLDINRRFKLTIVLITHEMHVVRKICDRVAVMENGKVVEEGDVLSVFTHPQQPITQQFVRQVSQYAEEETFNTELANDLEGTVIRLTFTGHSTHKPIVGELTLRYGLPFNILHGKMTQTAHGVFGQLWVHVAASDEQLNNILADLQHSDIEGEVIKHV
;
A
#
# COMPACT_ATOMS: atom_id res chain seq x y z
N MET A 1 -10.71 -0.12 14.26
CA MET A 1 -9.34 0.21 14.71
C MET A 1 -8.60 -1.08 15.05
N ILE A 2 -7.39 -1.23 14.57
CA ILE A 2 -6.48 -2.36 14.86
C ILE A 2 -5.30 -1.80 15.64
N VAL A 3 -4.95 -2.45 16.76
CA VAL A 3 -3.82 -2.05 17.60
C VAL A 3 -2.92 -3.25 17.85
N LEU A 4 -1.66 -3.12 17.51
CA LEU A 4 -0.61 -4.06 17.85
C LEU A 4 0.26 -3.42 18.92
N SER A 5 0.42 -4.11 20.06
CA SER A 5 1.18 -3.61 21.20
C SER A 5 2.31 -4.58 21.54
N ASN A 6 3.56 -4.15 21.28
CA ASN A 6 4.81 -4.88 21.54
C ASN A 6 4.77 -6.33 21.01
N ILE A 7 4.21 -6.50 19.82
CA ILE A 7 4.02 -7.82 19.20
C ILE A 7 5.36 -8.42 18.82
N SER A 8 5.59 -9.63 19.33
CA SER A 8 6.74 -10.45 18.92
C SER A 8 6.30 -11.88 18.62
N LYS A 9 6.93 -12.48 17.61
CA LYS A 9 6.75 -13.89 17.28
C LYS A 9 8.09 -14.56 17.04
N VAL A 10 8.37 -15.55 17.87
CA VAL A 10 9.54 -16.42 17.76
C VAL A 10 9.06 -17.81 17.38
N PHE A 11 9.65 -18.39 16.35
CA PHE A 11 9.50 -19.78 15.99
C PHE A 11 10.72 -20.52 16.51
N ASP A 12 10.51 -21.45 17.43
CA ASP A 12 11.55 -22.29 18.00
C ASP A 12 11.28 -23.75 17.62
N ASN A 13 12.21 -24.37 16.91
CA ASN A 13 12.16 -25.78 16.55
C ASN A 13 13.12 -26.64 17.39
N GLY A 14 13.62 -26.10 18.51
CA GLY A 14 14.55 -26.76 19.43
C GLY A 14 16.02 -26.77 18.96
N LYS A 15 16.30 -26.27 17.74
CA LYS A 15 17.68 -26.14 17.20
C LYS A 15 18.08 -24.70 16.91
N VAL A 16 17.14 -23.94 16.35
CA VAL A 16 17.33 -22.52 16.01
C VAL A 16 16.05 -21.78 16.32
N ALA A 17 16.15 -20.69 17.09
CA ALA A 17 15.06 -19.77 17.33
C ALA A 17 15.10 -18.68 16.25
N LEU A 18 14.02 -18.52 15.50
CA LEU A 18 13.84 -17.48 14.49
C LEU A 18 12.83 -16.46 15.00
N THR A 19 13.28 -15.23 15.21
CA THR A 19 12.38 -14.09 15.51
C THR A 19 11.84 -13.55 14.20
N ALA A 20 10.59 -13.89 13.88
CA ALA A 20 9.94 -13.48 12.64
C ALA A 20 9.25 -12.11 12.74
N VAL A 21 8.83 -11.71 13.94
CA VAL A 21 8.29 -10.38 14.28
C VAL A 21 8.90 -9.99 15.62
N ASP A 22 9.42 -8.78 15.73
CA ASP A 22 10.17 -8.29 16.88
C ASP A 22 9.67 -6.93 17.34
N ASN A 23 8.96 -6.91 18.47
CA ASN A 23 8.49 -5.71 19.17
C ASN A 23 7.75 -4.71 18.28
N VAL A 24 6.85 -5.19 17.42
CA VAL A 24 6.08 -4.35 16.51
C VAL A 24 4.95 -3.65 17.25
N ASN A 25 4.86 -2.33 17.05
CA ASN A 25 3.77 -1.47 17.52
C ASN A 25 3.18 -0.76 16.31
N LEU A 26 1.86 -0.92 16.08
CA LEU A 26 1.15 -0.29 14.98
C LEU A 26 -0.28 0.04 15.40
N THR A 27 -0.79 1.16 14.89
CA THR A 27 -2.20 1.52 15.01
C THR A 27 -2.77 1.80 13.62
N ILE A 28 -3.85 1.07 13.26
CA ILE A 28 -4.54 1.21 11.99
C ILE A 28 -5.95 1.68 12.27
N GLU A 29 -6.31 2.83 11.75
CA GLU A 29 -7.62 3.43 11.99
C GLU A 29 -8.74 2.71 11.22
N GLN A 30 -9.96 2.84 11.70
CA GLN A 30 -11.11 2.25 11.05
C GLN A 30 -11.35 2.88 9.67
N GLY A 31 -11.59 2.04 8.66
CA GLY A 31 -11.83 2.48 7.29
C GLY A 31 -10.56 2.87 6.52
N GLN A 32 -9.39 2.76 7.13
CA GLN A 32 -8.11 3.05 6.52
C GLN A 32 -7.64 1.91 5.62
N ILE A 33 -6.94 2.24 4.53
CA ILE A 33 -6.16 1.30 3.74
C ILE A 33 -4.69 1.43 4.17
N TYR A 34 -4.17 0.40 4.82
CA TYR A 34 -2.85 0.41 5.41
C TYR A 34 -1.92 -0.56 4.69
N GLY A 35 -0.81 -0.05 4.17
CA GLY A 35 0.22 -0.85 3.50
C GLY A 35 1.28 -1.37 4.48
N ILE A 36 1.69 -2.63 4.32
CA ILE A 36 2.84 -3.21 5.00
C ILE A 36 3.79 -3.71 3.92
N ILE A 37 4.96 -3.10 3.82
CA ILE A 37 5.96 -3.42 2.80
C ILE A 37 7.24 -3.96 3.42
N GLY A 38 8.02 -4.64 2.62
CA GLY A 38 9.31 -5.21 3.01
C GLY A 38 9.73 -6.31 2.04
N TYR A 39 11.01 -6.65 2.01
CA TYR A 39 11.50 -7.77 1.20
C TYR A 39 10.99 -9.13 1.71
N SER A 40 11.20 -10.17 0.91
CA SER A 40 10.92 -11.55 1.34
C SER A 40 11.69 -11.86 2.64
N GLY A 41 11.00 -12.49 3.60
CA GLY A 41 11.58 -12.78 4.91
C GLY A 41 11.50 -11.64 5.94
N ALA A 42 10.99 -10.43 5.61
CA ALA A 42 10.88 -9.31 6.55
C ALA A 42 9.85 -9.54 7.68
N GLY A 43 9.07 -10.62 7.68
CA GLY A 43 8.09 -10.93 8.72
C GLY A 43 6.64 -10.62 8.37
N LYS A 44 6.36 -10.02 7.21
CA LYS A 44 5.02 -9.54 6.78
C LYS A 44 3.92 -10.62 6.85
N SER A 45 4.16 -11.79 6.24
CA SER A 45 3.18 -12.89 6.25
C SER A 45 2.96 -13.47 7.65
N THR A 46 3.96 -13.40 8.54
CA THR A 46 3.79 -13.74 9.95
C THR A 46 2.93 -12.71 10.65
N LEU A 47 3.15 -11.43 10.38
CA LEU A 47 2.37 -10.34 10.99
C LEU A 47 0.89 -10.44 10.61
N ILE A 48 0.56 -10.71 9.33
CA ILE A 48 -0.83 -10.87 8.90
C ILE A 48 -1.50 -12.11 9.54
N ARG A 49 -0.73 -13.18 9.79
CA ARG A 49 -1.23 -14.37 10.49
C ARG A 49 -1.48 -14.12 11.98
N LEU A 50 -0.75 -13.20 12.58
CA LEU A 50 -1.04 -12.73 13.94
C LEU A 50 -2.32 -11.89 13.96
N LEU A 51 -2.55 -11.03 12.96
CA LEU A 51 -3.76 -10.20 12.84
C LEU A 51 -5.04 -11.03 12.72
N ASN A 52 -5.01 -12.15 11.98
CA ASN A 52 -6.20 -13.02 11.83
C ASN A 52 -6.26 -14.15 12.86
N GLY A 53 -5.33 -14.15 13.85
CA GLY A 53 -5.23 -15.16 14.90
C GLY A 53 -4.86 -16.56 14.40
N LEU A 54 -4.36 -16.74 13.17
CA LEU A 54 -3.83 -18.04 12.69
C LEU A 54 -2.54 -18.40 13.42
N GLU A 55 -1.75 -17.39 13.79
CA GLU A 55 -0.61 -17.51 14.68
C GLU A 55 -0.88 -16.79 15.99
N LYS A 56 -0.30 -17.31 17.08
CA LYS A 56 -0.31 -16.63 18.37
C LYS A 56 1.01 -15.90 18.56
N PRO A 57 0.98 -14.68 19.08
CA PRO A 57 2.21 -13.98 19.42
C PRO A 57 2.95 -14.72 20.54
N SER A 58 4.28 -14.60 20.56
CA SER A 58 5.13 -15.03 21.67
C SER A 58 5.11 -14.01 22.80
N ALA A 59 4.92 -12.73 22.47
CA ALA A 59 4.73 -11.62 23.42
C ALA A 59 3.86 -10.52 22.78
N GLY A 60 3.28 -9.66 23.60
CA GLY A 60 2.42 -8.57 23.18
C GLY A 60 0.98 -8.99 22.88
N SER A 61 0.19 -8.07 22.32
CA SER A 61 -1.23 -8.29 22.04
C SER A 61 -1.68 -7.66 20.73
N VAL A 62 -2.68 -8.28 20.07
CA VAL A 62 -3.39 -7.74 18.89
C VAL A 62 -4.83 -7.50 19.30
N THR A 63 -5.26 -6.25 19.22
CA THR A 63 -6.64 -5.84 19.50
C THR A 63 -7.29 -5.34 18.20
N ILE A 64 -8.48 -5.86 17.87
CA ILE A 64 -9.28 -5.43 16.72
C ILE A 64 -10.66 -5.04 17.24
N ASN A 65 -11.06 -3.79 16.98
CA ASN A 65 -12.32 -3.20 17.45
C ASN A 65 -12.57 -3.42 18.95
N GLY A 66 -11.50 -3.29 19.77
CA GLY A 66 -11.54 -3.49 21.23
C GLY A 66 -11.50 -4.95 21.70
N GLN A 67 -11.49 -5.92 20.77
CA GLN A 67 -11.40 -7.34 21.12
C GLN A 67 -9.94 -7.83 20.99
N ASP A 68 -9.39 -8.41 22.04
CA ASP A 68 -8.06 -9.06 22.01
C ASP A 68 -8.12 -10.39 21.27
N ILE A 69 -7.52 -10.40 20.08
CA ILE A 69 -7.44 -11.59 19.20
C ILE A 69 -6.36 -12.55 19.69
N SER A 70 -5.32 -12.05 20.33
CA SER A 70 -4.18 -12.84 20.83
C SER A 70 -4.59 -13.80 21.94
N ALA A 71 -5.48 -13.36 22.82
CA ALA A 71 -6.01 -14.13 23.93
C ALA A 71 -7.21 -15.00 23.56
N ALA A 72 -7.89 -14.68 22.43
CA ALA A 72 -9.12 -15.37 22.01
C ALA A 72 -8.86 -16.86 21.70
N LYS A 73 -9.81 -17.72 22.11
CA LYS A 73 -9.78 -19.18 21.87
C LYS A 73 -11.18 -19.70 21.54
N GLY A 74 -11.24 -20.88 20.93
CA GLY A 74 -12.51 -21.59 20.68
C GLY A 74 -13.51 -20.74 19.92
N GLU A 75 -14.74 -20.65 20.44
CA GLU A 75 -15.82 -19.93 19.78
C GLU A 75 -15.58 -18.41 19.67
N ALA A 76 -14.96 -17.80 20.70
CA ALA A 76 -14.62 -16.37 20.64
C ALA A 76 -13.67 -16.04 19.49
N LEU A 77 -12.64 -16.85 19.25
CA LEU A 77 -11.73 -16.70 18.11
C LEU A 77 -12.44 -16.97 16.79
N ARG A 78 -13.35 -17.95 16.75
CA ARG A 78 -14.15 -18.23 15.55
C ARG A 78 -15.03 -17.05 15.17
N GLN A 79 -15.70 -16.44 16.14
CA GLN A 79 -16.54 -15.25 15.92
C GLN A 79 -15.71 -14.05 15.49
N ALA A 80 -14.56 -13.82 16.11
CA ALA A 80 -13.64 -12.77 15.69
C ALA A 80 -13.20 -12.95 14.22
N ARG A 81 -12.88 -14.18 13.81
CA ARG A 81 -12.48 -14.49 12.42
C ARG A 81 -13.59 -14.31 11.39
N LEU A 82 -14.88 -14.31 11.77
CA LEU A 82 -15.95 -13.97 10.85
C LEU A 82 -15.92 -12.47 10.46
N LYS A 83 -15.32 -11.65 11.32
CA LYS A 83 -15.16 -10.21 11.10
C LYS A 83 -13.78 -9.81 10.54
N ILE A 84 -12.89 -10.79 10.38
CA ILE A 84 -11.54 -10.60 9.82
C ILE A 84 -11.41 -11.54 8.63
N SER A 85 -11.53 -11.02 7.43
CA SER A 85 -11.43 -11.81 6.21
C SER A 85 -10.07 -11.65 5.53
N MET A 86 -9.70 -12.62 4.70
CA MET A 86 -8.40 -12.63 4.03
C MET A 86 -8.54 -12.93 2.54
N VAL A 87 -7.81 -12.16 1.73
CA VAL A 87 -7.57 -12.40 0.31
C VAL A 87 -6.13 -12.87 0.15
N PHE A 88 -5.93 -13.96 -0.57
CA PHE A 88 -4.64 -14.65 -0.69
C PHE A 88 -4.02 -14.43 -2.06
N GLN A 89 -2.70 -14.52 -2.15
CA GLN A 89 -1.90 -14.43 -3.36
C GLN A 89 -2.33 -15.46 -4.43
N HIS A 90 -2.60 -16.70 -4.05
CA HIS A 90 -2.95 -17.80 -4.97
C HIS A 90 -4.45 -18.08 -5.02
N PHE A 91 -5.29 -17.07 -4.78
CA PHE A 91 -6.76 -17.12 -4.83
C PHE A 91 -7.42 -18.08 -3.84
N ASN A 92 -6.82 -19.22 -3.54
CA ASN A 92 -7.30 -20.30 -2.65
C ASN A 92 -8.78 -20.67 -2.90
N LEU A 93 -9.18 -20.77 -4.18
CA LEU A 93 -10.52 -21.14 -4.57
C LEU A 93 -10.73 -22.66 -4.46
N LEU A 94 -11.98 -23.04 -4.17
CA LEU A 94 -12.41 -24.42 -4.21
C LEU A 94 -12.65 -24.82 -5.68
N TRP A 95 -11.72 -25.59 -6.25
CA TRP A 95 -11.69 -25.92 -7.68
C TRP A 95 -12.89 -26.72 -8.17
N SER A 96 -13.51 -27.51 -7.29
CA SER A 96 -14.71 -28.32 -7.56
C SER A 96 -16.01 -27.54 -7.37
N ARG A 97 -15.95 -26.23 -7.08
CA ARG A 97 -17.11 -25.36 -6.85
C ARG A 97 -17.15 -24.22 -7.83
N THR A 98 -18.37 -23.83 -8.19
CA THR A 98 -18.62 -22.65 -9.04
C THR A 98 -18.27 -21.34 -8.33
N VAL A 99 -18.33 -20.22 -9.05
CA VAL A 99 -18.20 -18.87 -8.50
C VAL A 99 -19.18 -18.66 -7.34
N SER A 100 -20.48 -18.88 -7.57
CA SER A 100 -21.50 -18.74 -6.54
C SER A 100 -21.24 -19.60 -5.32
N GLU A 101 -20.83 -20.85 -5.51
CA GLU A 101 -20.56 -21.77 -4.42
C GLU A 101 -19.29 -21.40 -3.64
N ASN A 102 -18.26 -20.88 -4.31
CA ASN A 102 -17.08 -20.34 -3.65
C ASN A 102 -17.42 -19.15 -2.74
N ILE A 103 -18.25 -18.23 -3.22
CA ILE A 103 -18.70 -17.08 -2.43
C ILE A 103 -19.59 -17.51 -1.27
N ALA A 104 -20.53 -18.43 -1.53
CA ALA A 104 -21.46 -18.94 -0.52
C ALA A 104 -20.76 -19.70 0.62
N PHE A 105 -19.59 -20.29 0.37
CA PHE A 105 -18.93 -21.21 1.28
C PHE A 105 -18.65 -20.62 2.65
N SER A 106 -18.12 -19.39 2.73
CA SER A 106 -17.83 -18.74 4.01
C SER A 106 -19.09 -18.48 4.83
N MET A 107 -20.21 -18.13 4.18
CA MET A 107 -21.50 -17.95 4.84
C MET A 107 -22.11 -19.27 5.31
N GLN A 108 -21.91 -20.36 4.54
CA GLN A 108 -22.35 -21.70 4.93
C GLN A 108 -21.66 -22.16 6.23
N ILE A 109 -20.32 -21.94 6.32
CA ILE A 109 -19.54 -22.22 7.53
C ILE A 109 -20.00 -21.36 8.72
N ALA A 110 -20.39 -20.11 8.45
CA ALA A 110 -20.92 -19.21 9.47
C ALA A 110 -22.35 -19.56 9.92
N GLY A 111 -23.02 -20.55 9.28
CA GLY A 111 -24.38 -20.96 9.62
C GLY A 111 -25.47 -19.99 9.11
N VAL A 112 -25.18 -19.15 8.11
CA VAL A 112 -26.13 -18.21 7.54
C VAL A 112 -27.28 -18.96 6.83
N PRO A 113 -28.55 -18.57 6.99
CA PRO A 113 -29.69 -19.20 6.32
C PRO A 113 -29.59 -19.17 4.79
N LYS A 114 -29.92 -20.25 4.12
CA LYS A 114 -29.82 -20.41 2.65
C LYS A 114 -30.45 -19.25 1.85
N ALA A 115 -31.60 -18.76 2.29
CA ALA A 115 -32.29 -17.64 1.62
C ALA A 115 -31.46 -16.35 1.61
N LYS A 116 -30.79 -16.03 2.73
CA LYS A 116 -29.89 -14.89 2.85
C LYS A 116 -28.63 -15.09 2.01
N ILE A 117 -28.07 -16.31 1.98
CA ILE A 117 -26.89 -16.63 1.17
C ILE A 117 -27.14 -16.33 -0.31
N LYS A 118 -28.27 -16.76 -0.88
CA LYS A 118 -28.58 -16.57 -2.30
C LYS A 118 -28.61 -15.06 -2.67
N ALA A 119 -29.28 -14.26 -1.86
CA ALA A 119 -29.37 -12.82 -2.09
C ALA A 119 -27.99 -12.15 -2.00
N ARG A 120 -27.20 -12.50 -0.96
CA ARG A 120 -25.88 -11.93 -0.75
C ARG A 120 -24.90 -12.34 -1.85
N VAL A 121 -24.94 -13.57 -2.34
CA VAL A 121 -24.10 -14.03 -3.45
C VAL A 121 -24.39 -13.22 -4.72
N ALA A 122 -25.67 -13.00 -5.05
CA ALA A 122 -26.04 -12.21 -6.22
C ALA A 122 -25.52 -10.75 -6.13
N GLU A 123 -25.65 -10.12 -4.96
CA GLU A 123 -25.09 -8.79 -4.69
C GLU A 123 -23.57 -8.76 -4.88
N LEU A 124 -22.85 -9.73 -4.31
CA LEU A 124 -21.40 -9.77 -4.37
C LEU A 124 -20.87 -10.07 -5.77
N VAL A 125 -21.54 -10.94 -6.53
CA VAL A 125 -21.20 -11.22 -7.93
C VAL A 125 -21.31 -9.95 -8.77
N GLU A 126 -22.35 -9.16 -8.55
CA GLU A 126 -22.53 -7.88 -9.23
C GLU A 126 -21.47 -6.86 -8.78
N LEU A 127 -21.20 -6.74 -7.47
CA LEU A 127 -20.19 -5.84 -6.90
C LEU A 127 -18.80 -6.05 -7.50
N VAL A 128 -18.39 -7.32 -7.68
CA VAL A 128 -17.06 -7.63 -8.22
C VAL A 128 -17.04 -7.72 -9.75
N GLY A 129 -18.15 -7.42 -10.45
CA GLY A 129 -18.24 -7.42 -11.90
C GLY A 129 -18.15 -8.80 -12.56
N LEU A 130 -18.73 -9.84 -11.90
CA LEU A 130 -18.76 -11.21 -12.39
C LEU A 130 -20.17 -11.69 -12.83
N LYS A 131 -21.08 -10.75 -13.12
CA LYS A 131 -22.42 -11.05 -13.61
C LYS A 131 -22.36 -11.90 -14.89
N GLY A 132 -23.13 -13.00 -14.92
CA GLY A 132 -23.11 -13.99 -16.00
C GLY A 132 -22.02 -15.07 -15.86
N ARG A 133 -21.24 -15.06 -14.78
CA ARG A 133 -20.20 -16.04 -14.48
C ARG A 133 -20.49 -16.88 -13.23
N GLU A 134 -21.70 -16.78 -12.69
CA GLU A 134 -22.13 -17.40 -11.42
C GLU A 134 -21.89 -18.92 -11.38
N ASN A 135 -22.08 -19.60 -12.52
CA ASN A 135 -21.95 -21.04 -12.67
C ASN A 135 -20.60 -21.48 -13.23
N ALA A 136 -19.68 -20.55 -13.50
CA ALA A 136 -18.35 -20.88 -13.99
C ALA A 136 -17.49 -21.50 -12.87
N TYR A 137 -16.64 -22.46 -13.23
CA TYR A 137 -15.64 -23.05 -12.36
C TYR A 137 -14.32 -22.26 -12.42
N PRO A 138 -13.46 -22.32 -11.40
CA PRO A 138 -12.17 -21.61 -11.40
C PRO A 138 -11.30 -21.87 -12.62
N SER A 139 -11.36 -23.08 -13.19
CA SER A 139 -10.63 -23.44 -14.42
C SER A 139 -11.05 -22.64 -15.66
N GLN A 140 -12.24 -22.05 -15.64
CA GLN A 140 -12.82 -21.26 -16.73
C GLN A 140 -12.61 -19.75 -16.57
N LEU A 141 -11.89 -19.34 -15.53
CA LEU A 141 -11.69 -17.92 -15.15
C LEU A 141 -10.26 -17.48 -15.39
N SER A 142 -10.10 -16.21 -15.82
CA SER A 142 -8.80 -15.54 -15.82
C SER A 142 -8.26 -15.32 -14.39
N GLY A 143 -6.97 -14.96 -14.25
CA GLY A 143 -6.37 -14.63 -12.96
C GLY A 143 -7.12 -13.54 -12.22
N GLY A 144 -7.43 -12.44 -12.90
CA GLY A 144 -8.19 -11.34 -12.31
C GLY A 144 -9.62 -11.72 -11.93
N GLN A 145 -10.29 -12.57 -12.71
CA GLN A 145 -11.62 -13.10 -12.36
C GLN A 145 -11.55 -14.00 -11.10
N LYS A 146 -10.54 -14.87 -11.00
CA LYS A 146 -10.30 -15.67 -9.78
C LYS A 146 -10.09 -14.79 -8.55
N GLN A 147 -9.33 -13.70 -8.70
CA GLN A 147 -9.10 -12.75 -7.61
C GLN A 147 -10.39 -12.04 -7.19
N ARG A 148 -11.22 -11.63 -8.15
CA ARG A 148 -12.54 -11.05 -7.87
C ARG A 148 -13.45 -12.04 -7.11
N VAL A 149 -13.41 -13.33 -7.42
CA VAL A 149 -14.13 -14.37 -6.64
C VAL A 149 -13.57 -14.45 -5.21
N GLY A 150 -12.23 -14.42 -5.05
CA GLY A 150 -11.58 -14.39 -3.74
C GLY A 150 -12.01 -13.20 -2.89
N ILE A 151 -12.06 -12.00 -3.48
CA ILE A 151 -12.53 -10.78 -2.83
C ILE A 151 -14.02 -10.90 -2.45
N ALA A 152 -14.90 -11.35 -3.37
CA ALA A 152 -16.32 -11.53 -3.08
C ALA A 152 -16.55 -12.53 -1.93
N ARG A 153 -15.81 -13.65 -1.91
CA ARG A 153 -15.85 -14.63 -0.83
C ARG A 153 -15.40 -14.04 0.50
N ALA A 154 -14.38 -13.19 0.50
CA ALA A 154 -13.89 -12.52 1.70
C ALA A 154 -14.93 -11.53 2.26
N LEU A 155 -15.71 -10.86 1.40
CA LEU A 155 -16.74 -9.91 1.79
C LEU A 155 -18.07 -10.56 2.22
N ALA A 156 -18.23 -11.88 2.04
CA ALA A 156 -19.49 -12.55 2.20
C ALA A 156 -20.10 -12.43 3.60
N ASN A 157 -19.27 -12.49 4.64
CA ASN A 157 -19.69 -12.37 6.05
C ASN A 157 -19.66 -10.93 6.60
N GLU A 158 -19.62 -9.92 5.73
CA GLU A 158 -19.55 -8.51 6.12
C GLU A 158 -18.45 -8.24 7.17
N PRO A 159 -17.18 -8.45 6.77
CA PRO A 159 -16.06 -8.26 7.68
C PRO A 159 -15.85 -6.79 8.00
N ASP A 160 -15.24 -6.52 9.16
CA ASP A 160 -14.77 -5.18 9.55
C ASP A 160 -13.36 -4.92 9.04
N VAL A 161 -12.59 -6.01 8.82
CA VAL A 161 -11.19 -5.97 8.38
C VAL A 161 -10.98 -6.94 7.22
N LEU A 162 -10.33 -6.45 6.17
CA LEU A 162 -9.87 -7.24 5.03
C LEU A 162 -8.34 -7.25 5.00
N LEU A 163 -7.77 -8.42 5.17
CA LEU A 163 -6.34 -8.66 5.08
C LEU A 163 -6.00 -9.12 3.66
N CYS A 164 -5.09 -8.46 2.97
CA CYS A 164 -4.67 -8.80 1.61
C CYS A 164 -3.19 -9.22 1.64
N ASP A 165 -2.93 -10.51 1.44
CA ASP A 165 -1.57 -11.06 1.39
C ASP A 165 -1.15 -11.19 -0.07
N GLU A 166 -0.35 -10.22 -0.55
CA GLU A 166 0.13 -10.14 -1.94
C GLU A 166 -0.97 -10.38 -3.00
N ALA A 167 -2.13 -9.77 -2.79
CA ALA A 167 -3.35 -10.05 -3.55
C ALA A 167 -3.26 -9.72 -5.06
N THR A 168 -2.19 -9.07 -5.52
CA THR A 168 -1.99 -8.65 -6.92
C THR A 168 -0.74 -9.23 -7.57
N SER A 169 0.18 -9.82 -6.81
CA SER A 169 1.49 -10.27 -7.31
C SER A 169 1.46 -11.34 -8.42
N ALA A 170 0.33 -12.04 -8.57
CA ALA A 170 0.13 -13.06 -9.62
C ALA A 170 -0.64 -12.54 -10.84
N LEU A 171 -0.82 -11.21 -10.95
CA LEU A 171 -1.64 -10.57 -12.00
C LEU A 171 -0.76 -9.69 -12.90
N ASP A 172 -1.21 -9.48 -14.12
CA ASP A 172 -0.62 -8.48 -14.99
C ASP A 172 -0.92 -7.04 -14.53
N PRO A 173 -0.13 -6.03 -14.92
CA PRO A 173 -0.28 -4.65 -14.42
C PRO A 173 -1.68 -4.07 -14.63
N GLN A 174 -2.30 -4.29 -15.79
CA GLN A 174 -3.63 -3.77 -16.08
C GLN A 174 -4.70 -4.41 -15.19
N THR A 175 -4.62 -5.71 -14.99
CA THR A 175 -5.53 -6.45 -14.08
C THR A 175 -5.30 -6.02 -12.64
N THR A 176 -4.04 -5.83 -12.22
CA THR A 176 -3.67 -5.27 -10.91
C THR A 176 -4.38 -3.96 -10.67
N ASP A 177 -4.30 -3.01 -11.60
CA ASP A 177 -4.96 -1.71 -11.48
C ASP A 177 -6.47 -1.83 -11.28
N GLN A 178 -7.13 -2.73 -12.02
CA GLN A 178 -8.57 -2.98 -11.87
C GLN A 178 -8.95 -3.59 -10.52
N ILE A 179 -8.09 -4.43 -9.93
CA ILE A 179 -8.31 -4.99 -8.59
C ILE A 179 -8.10 -3.91 -7.53
N LEU A 180 -7.11 -3.04 -7.68
CA LEU A 180 -6.88 -1.93 -6.77
C LEU A 180 -8.04 -0.93 -6.78
N ASP A 181 -8.58 -0.59 -7.94
CA ASP A 181 -9.76 0.27 -8.09
C ASP A 181 -10.99 -0.37 -7.41
N LEU A 182 -11.17 -1.69 -7.57
CA LEU A 182 -12.23 -2.44 -6.87
C LEU A 182 -12.06 -2.37 -5.35
N LEU A 183 -10.84 -2.53 -4.82
CA LEU A 183 -10.57 -2.43 -3.38
C LEU A 183 -10.84 -1.02 -2.84
N LEU A 184 -10.49 0.03 -3.60
CA LEU A 184 -10.82 1.42 -3.26
C LEU A 184 -12.34 1.64 -3.18
N ASP A 185 -13.09 1.14 -4.17
CA ASP A 185 -14.55 1.25 -4.19
C ASP A 185 -15.19 0.52 -3.01
N ILE A 186 -14.72 -0.68 -2.69
CA ILE A 186 -15.15 -1.46 -1.53
C ILE A 186 -14.86 -0.71 -0.23
N ASN A 187 -13.63 -0.20 -0.06
CA ASN A 187 -13.25 0.57 1.12
C ASN A 187 -14.16 1.79 1.32
N ARG A 188 -14.37 2.59 0.26
CA ARG A 188 -15.21 3.79 0.30
C ARG A 188 -16.67 3.48 0.61
N ARG A 189 -17.22 2.43 -0.02
CA ARG A 189 -18.63 2.04 0.10
C ARG A 189 -18.95 1.45 1.47
N PHE A 190 -18.07 0.59 2.00
CA PHE A 190 -18.34 -0.15 3.23
C PHE A 190 -17.57 0.38 4.45
N LYS A 191 -16.73 1.39 4.29
CA LYS A 191 -15.81 1.88 5.33
C LYS A 191 -14.95 0.75 5.92
N LEU A 192 -14.59 -0.21 5.06
CA LEU A 192 -13.86 -1.42 5.41
C LEU A 192 -12.39 -1.08 5.67
N THR A 193 -11.84 -1.49 6.82
CA THR A 193 -10.41 -1.39 7.07
C THR A 193 -9.67 -2.43 6.23
N ILE A 194 -8.69 -2.02 5.43
CA ILE A 194 -7.91 -2.91 4.57
C ILE A 194 -6.45 -2.88 5.02
N VAL A 195 -5.87 -4.04 5.30
CA VAL A 195 -4.42 -4.19 5.53
C VAL A 195 -3.82 -4.96 4.36
N LEU A 196 -2.93 -4.31 3.64
CA LEU A 196 -2.35 -4.81 2.41
C LEU A 196 -0.87 -5.14 2.61
N ILE A 197 -0.49 -6.39 2.40
CA ILE A 197 0.92 -6.79 2.30
C ILE A 197 1.32 -6.83 0.84
N THR A 198 2.41 -6.15 0.52
CA THR A 198 2.99 -6.17 -0.82
C THR A 198 4.49 -5.82 -0.77
N HIS A 199 5.19 -6.17 -1.81
CA HIS A 199 6.53 -5.64 -2.12
C HIS A 199 6.48 -4.65 -3.29
N GLU A 200 5.28 -4.36 -3.81
CA GLU A 200 5.04 -3.52 -4.97
C GLU A 200 4.67 -2.10 -4.53
N MET A 201 5.60 -1.17 -4.61
CA MET A 201 5.40 0.22 -4.16
C MET A 201 4.32 0.97 -4.95
N HIS A 202 4.11 0.62 -6.24
CA HIS A 202 3.03 1.24 -7.02
C HIS A 202 1.65 0.95 -6.44
N VAL A 203 1.46 -0.26 -5.87
CA VAL A 203 0.22 -0.66 -5.19
C VAL A 203 -0.02 0.21 -3.96
N VAL A 204 1.02 0.37 -3.11
CA VAL A 204 0.96 1.22 -1.92
C VAL A 204 0.60 2.65 -2.29
N ARG A 205 1.31 3.21 -3.25
CA ARG A 205 1.09 4.58 -3.73
C ARG A 205 -0.34 4.80 -4.25
N LYS A 206 -0.88 3.80 -4.98
CA LYS A 206 -2.18 3.93 -5.64
C LYS A 206 -3.34 3.93 -4.65
N ILE A 207 -3.30 3.11 -3.58
CA ILE A 207 -4.49 2.90 -2.75
C ILE A 207 -4.29 3.10 -1.25
N CYS A 208 -3.07 3.08 -0.71
CA CYS A 208 -2.86 3.15 0.74
C CYS A 208 -2.90 4.59 1.26
N ASP A 209 -3.42 4.75 2.47
CA ASP A 209 -3.39 5.99 3.24
C ASP A 209 -2.08 6.13 3.98
N ARG A 210 -1.67 5.07 4.68
CA ARG A 210 -0.42 4.97 5.44
C ARG A 210 0.32 3.68 5.10
N VAL A 211 1.59 3.67 5.40
CA VAL A 211 2.47 2.53 5.15
C VAL A 211 3.44 2.31 6.31
N ALA A 212 3.68 1.03 6.63
CA ALA A 212 4.78 0.60 7.47
C ALA A 212 5.79 -0.19 6.64
N VAL A 213 7.06 0.12 6.81
CA VAL A 213 8.19 -0.58 6.18
C VAL A 213 8.76 -1.56 7.18
N MET A 214 8.79 -2.84 6.82
CA MET A 214 9.33 -3.90 7.66
C MET A 214 10.68 -4.39 7.15
N GLU A 215 11.61 -4.53 8.07
CA GLU A 215 12.91 -5.15 7.86
C GLU A 215 13.30 -6.00 9.07
N ASN A 216 13.76 -7.24 8.82
CA ASN A 216 14.22 -8.17 9.86
C ASN A 216 13.24 -8.32 11.05
N GLY A 217 11.95 -8.40 10.76
CA GLY A 217 10.89 -8.57 11.76
C GLY A 217 10.43 -7.29 12.46
N LYS A 218 11.03 -6.14 12.17
CA LYS A 218 10.73 -4.85 12.80
C LYS A 218 10.07 -3.90 11.82
N VAL A 219 9.25 -2.98 12.34
CA VAL A 219 8.84 -1.78 11.61
C VAL A 219 9.95 -0.75 11.77
N VAL A 220 10.59 -0.40 10.66
CA VAL A 220 11.73 0.54 10.64
C VAL A 220 11.32 1.95 10.24
N GLU A 221 10.21 2.08 9.51
CA GLU A 221 9.63 3.36 9.13
C GLU A 221 8.11 3.24 9.01
N GLU A 222 7.38 4.28 9.43
CA GLU A 222 5.93 4.35 9.33
C GLU A 222 5.51 5.80 9.06
N GLY A 223 4.52 5.98 8.18
CA GLY A 223 4.00 7.32 7.90
C GLY A 223 2.87 7.32 6.88
N ASP A 224 2.38 8.52 6.58
CA ASP A 224 1.50 8.72 5.44
C ASP A 224 2.26 8.41 4.15
N VAL A 225 1.57 7.80 3.19
CA VAL A 225 2.21 7.37 1.94
C VAL A 225 2.94 8.52 1.26
N LEU A 226 2.33 9.72 1.21
CA LEU A 226 2.97 10.88 0.61
C LEU A 226 4.30 11.21 1.29
N SER A 227 4.32 11.30 2.62
CA SER A 227 5.53 11.61 3.40
C SER A 227 6.64 10.58 3.20
N VAL A 228 6.30 9.28 3.26
CA VAL A 228 7.28 8.19 3.08
C VAL A 228 7.86 8.17 1.66
N PHE A 229 7.07 8.58 0.65
CA PHE A 229 7.54 8.65 -0.74
C PHE A 229 8.37 9.89 -1.04
N THR A 230 8.07 11.03 -0.41
CA THR A 230 8.81 12.29 -0.64
C THR A 230 10.06 12.38 0.23
N HIS A 231 10.01 11.87 1.46
CA HIS A 231 11.08 11.99 2.46
C HIS A 231 11.40 10.65 3.14
N PRO A 232 11.81 9.61 2.38
CA PRO A 232 12.16 8.32 2.97
C PRO A 232 13.37 8.44 3.88
N GLN A 233 13.22 8.08 5.17
CA GLN A 233 14.26 8.21 6.18
C GLN A 233 15.20 7.01 6.22
N GLN A 234 14.66 5.80 5.98
CA GLN A 234 15.43 4.57 6.10
C GLN A 234 16.03 4.14 4.76
N PRO A 235 17.25 3.58 4.76
CA PRO A 235 17.90 3.13 3.53
C PRO A 235 17.05 2.15 2.71
N ILE A 236 16.34 1.23 3.40
CA ILE A 236 15.45 0.28 2.74
C ILE A 236 14.26 0.98 2.08
N THR A 237 13.68 1.99 2.73
CA THR A 237 12.57 2.78 2.17
C THR A 237 13.04 3.55 0.93
N GLN A 238 14.23 4.14 1.00
CA GLN A 238 14.85 4.81 -0.16
C GLN A 238 15.02 3.87 -1.34
N GLN A 239 15.44 2.60 -1.08
CA GLN A 239 15.54 1.60 -2.14
C GLN A 239 14.18 1.27 -2.76
N PHE A 240 13.12 1.09 -1.95
CA PHE A 240 11.77 0.84 -2.44
C PHE A 240 11.24 2.02 -3.28
N VAL A 241 11.45 3.25 -2.81
CA VAL A 241 11.02 4.46 -3.54
C VAL A 241 11.77 4.58 -4.86
N ARG A 242 13.08 4.32 -4.89
CA ARG A 242 13.89 4.30 -6.12
C ARG A 242 13.40 3.25 -7.12
N GLN A 243 13.01 2.06 -6.69
CA GLN A 243 12.48 1.04 -7.60
C GLN A 243 11.24 1.52 -8.35
N VAL A 244 10.32 2.23 -7.69
CA VAL A 244 9.16 2.83 -8.37
C VAL A 244 9.58 3.93 -9.33
N SER A 245 10.60 4.69 -8.97
CA SER A 245 11.20 5.67 -9.86
C SER A 245 11.85 4.98 -11.07
N GLN A 246 12.60 3.90 -10.88
CA GLN A 246 13.28 3.16 -11.95
C GLN A 246 12.33 2.44 -12.92
N TYR A 247 11.22 1.87 -12.47
CA TYR A 247 10.19 1.30 -13.36
C TYR A 247 9.46 2.38 -14.21
N ALA A 248 9.54 3.66 -13.79
CA ALA A 248 9.08 4.79 -14.58
C ALA A 248 10.25 5.49 -15.34
N GLU A 249 11.46 5.10 -15.03
CA GLU A 249 12.74 5.66 -15.43
C GLU A 249 13.57 4.64 -16.23
N GLU A 250 13.07 4.20 -17.38
CA GLU A 250 13.99 4.04 -18.50
C GLU A 250 14.48 5.42 -19.01
N GLU A 251 14.01 6.51 -18.39
CA GLU A 251 14.50 7.87 -18.52
C GLU A 251 15.06 8.37 -17.18
N THR A 252 16.15 7.78 -16.73
CA THR A 252 16.94 8.33 -15.63
C THR A 252 17.40 9.74 -16.03
N PHE A 253 17.10 10.75 -15.18
CA PHE A 253 17.88 11.98 -15.18
C PHE A 253 19.34 11.56 -15.15
N ASN A 254 20.00 11.60 -16.30
CA ASN A 254 21.38 11.20 -16.44
C ASN A 254 22.21 12.23 -15.68
N THR A 255 22.72 11.84 -14.51
CA THR A 255 23.63 12.66 -13.71
C THR A 255 24.85 13.06 -14.52
N GLU A 256 25.18 12.32 -15.60
CA GLU A 256 26.22 12.69 -16.55
C GLU A 256 25.86 13.97 -17.31
N LEU A 257 24.58 14.17 -17.71
CA LEU A 257 24.12 15.43 -18.31
C LEU A 257 24.25 16.62 -17.34
N ALA A 258 24.07 16.40 -16.03
CA ALA A 258 24.28 17.45 -15.04
C ALA A 258 25.78 17.75 -14.82
N ASN A 259 26.66 16.76 -15.06
CA ASN A 259 28.09 16.95 -14.84
C ASN A 259 28.74 17.92 -15.83
N ASP A 260 28.17 18.05 -17.02
CA ASP A 260 28.70 18.93 -18.08
C ASP A 260 28.12 20.38 -17.99
N LEU A 261 27.15 20.64 -17.08
CA LEU A 261 26.56 21.97 -16.92
C LEU A 261 27.31 22.79 -15.86
N GLU A 262 27.72 23.99 -16.22
CA GLU A 262 28.19 25.02 -15.28
C GLU A 262 26.99 25.66 -14.58
N GLY A 263 27.02 25.75 -13.23
CA GLY A 263 25.96 26.34 -12.42
C GLY A 263 25.30 25.34 -11.47
N THR A 264 24.09 25.64 -11.03
CA THR A 264 23.39 24.88 -9.99
C THR A 264 22.24 24.07 -10.55
N VAL A 265 22.14 22.81 -10.16
CA VAL A 265 20.97 21.96 -10.38
C VAL A 265 20.20 21.83 -9.09
N ILE A 266 18.92 22.21 -9.12
CA ILE A 266 18.01 22.19 -7.99
C ILE A 266 16.89 21.19 -8.29
N ARG A 267 16.62 20.30 -7.35
CA ARG A 267 15.42 19.47 -7.36
C ARG A 267 14.31 20.20 -6.62
N LEU A 268 13.20 20.48 -7.31
CA LEU A 268 12.00 21.05 -6.75
C LEU A 268 11.00 19.95 -6.47
N THR A 269 10.48 19.85 -5.24
CA THR A 269 9.43 18.90 -4.87
C THR A 269 8.14 19.67 -4.56
N PHE A 270 7.07 19.29 -5.27
CA PHE A 270 5.74 19.90 -5.18
C PHE A 270 4.78 18.95 -4.54
N THR A 271 3.94 19.41 -3.62
CA THR A 271 2.90 18.61 -2.97
C THR A 271 1.57 19.36 -2.95
N GLY A 272 0.47 18.62 -3.17
CA GLY A 272 -0.88 19.19 -3.07
C GLY A 272 -1.08 20.44 -3.95
N HIS A 273 -1.45 21.56 -3.35
CA HIS A 273 -1.76 22.80 -4.09
C HIS A 273 -0.55 23.41 -4.80
N SER A 274 0.66 23.16 -4.34
CA SER A 274 1.86 23.72 -4.97
C SER A 274 2.13 23.14 -6.36
N THR A 275 1.54 21.97 -6.70
CA THR A 275 1.69 21.33 -8.02
C THR A 275 1.11 22.14 -9.18
N HIS A 276 0.25 23.13 -8.91
CA HIS A 276 -0.37 23.98 -9.92
C HIS A 276 0.30 25.36 -10.04
N LYS A 277 1.31 25.67 -9.21
CA LYS A 277 2.00 26.95 -9.23
C LYS A 277 2.98 27.01 -10.40
N PRO A 278 3.02 28.11 -11.19
CA PRO A 278 3.95 28.27 -12.30
C PRO A 278 5.33 28.75 -11.80
N ILE A 279 5.90 28.05 -10.81
CA ILE A 279 7.04 28.53 -10.03
C ILE A 279 8.28 28.81 -10.87
N VAL A 280 8.55 28.00 -11.90
CA VAL A 280 9.71 28.21 -12.77
C VAL A 280 9.58 29.54 -13.51
N GLY A 281 8.37 29.87 -13.99
CA GLY A 281 8.07 31.16 -14.62
C GLY A 281 8.19 32.33 -13.63
N GLU A 282 7.66 32.16 -12.42
CA GLU A 282 7.73 33.19 -11.36
C GLU A 282 9.19 33.49 -10.96
N LEU A 283 10.01 32.45 -10.74
CA LEU A 283 11.42 32.60 -10.43
C LEU A 283 12.19 33.26 -11.58
N THR A 284 11.91 32.84 -12.84
CA THR A 284 12.53 33.44 -14.01
C THR A 284 12.24 34.94 -14.10
N LEU A 285 11.00 35.36 -13.89
CA LEU A 285 10.62 36.78 -13.91
C LEU A 285 11.20 37.58 -12.74
N ARG A 286 11.27 36.96 -11.56
CA ARG A 286 11.74 37.64 -10.34
C ARG A 286 13.25 37.86 -10.34
N TYR A 287 14.01 36.84 -10.76
CA TYR A 287 15.48 36.91 -10.70
C TYR A 287 16.14 37.28 -12.03
N GLY A 288 15.36 37.31 -13.12
CA GLY A 288 15.91 37.60 -14.46
C GLY A 288 16.86 36.52 -14.97
N LEU A 289 16.80 35.32 -14.38
CA LEU A 289 17.66 34.17 -14.71
C LEU A 289 16.89 33.14 -15.53
N PRO A 290 17.46 32.58 -16.58
CA PRO A 290 16.86 31.47 -17.30
C PRO A 290 16.96 30.18 -16.47
N PHE A 291 15.81 29.52 -16.21
CA PHE A 291 15.76 28.19 -15.63
C PHE A 291 15.55 27.16 -16.72
N ASN A 292 16.48 26.23 -16.86
CA ASN A 292 16.37 25.12 -17.79
C ASN A 292 15.79 23.90 -17.08
N ILE A 293 14.66 23.38 -17.55
CA ILE A 293 14.05 22.16 -17.00
C ILE A 293 14.78 20.97 -17.61
N LEU A 294 15.52 20.25 -16.79
CA LEU A 294 16.29 19.07 -17.20
C LEU A 294 15.44 17.80 -17.17
N HIS A 295 14.57 17.68 -16.16
CA HIS A 295 13.66 16.55 -16.00
C HIS A 295 12.44 16.97 -15.19
N GLY A 296 11.31 16.31 -15.40
CA GLY A 296 10.09 16.56 -14.65
C GLY A 296 9.20 15.35 -14.56
N LYS A 297 8.62 15.12 -13.38
CA LYS A 297 7.71 14.00 -13.13
C LYS A 297 6.57 14.42 -12.22
N MET A 298 5.35 14.04 -12.60
CA MET A 298 4.16 14.15 -11.74
C MET A 298 3.70 12.77 -11.34
N THR A 299 3.47 12.57 -10.06
CA THR A 299 3.10 11.28 -9.48
C THR A 299 1.80 11.43 -8.73
N GLN A 300 0.80 10.62 -9.08
CA GLN A 300 -0.48 10.57 -8.39
C GLN A 300 -0.46 9.53 -7.28
N THR A 301 -0.98 9.91 -6.11
CA THR A 301 -1.22 9.02 -4.96
C THR A 301 -2.70 9.01 -4.61
N ALA A 302 -3.12 8.16 -3.68
CA ALA A 302 -4.50 8.13 -3.17
C ALA A 302 -4.92 9.49 -2.55
N HIS A 303 -3.98 10.27 -2.02
CA HIS A 303 -4.21 11.51 -1.26
C HIS A 303 -3.74 12.78 -1.98
N GLY A 304 -3.39 12.69 -3.24
CA GLY A 304 -3.01 13.87 -4.01
C GLY A 304 -1.89 13.60 -5.01
N VAL A 305 -1.48 14.68 -5.64
CA VAL A 305 -0.39 14.65 -6.63
C VAL A 305 0.84 15.25 -5.98
N PHE A 306 1.99 14.64 -6.19
CA PHE A 306 3.27 15.29 -6.00
C PHE A 306 4.06 15.31 -7.29
N GLY A 307 4.90 16.33 -7.45
CA GLY A 307 5.75 16.51 -8.62
C GLY A 307 7.19 16.74 -8.23
N GLN A 308 8.10 16.35 -9.08
CA GLN A 308 9.51 16.68 -8.97
C GLN A 308 9.97 17.28 -10.28
N LEU A 309 10.71 18.40 -10.21
CA LEU A 309 11.38 19.01 -11.34
C LEU A 309 12.87 19.16 -11.02
N TRP A 310 13.71 18.80 -11.95
CA TRP A 310 15.13 19.12 -11.91
C TRP A 310 15.35 20.33 -12.81
N VAL A 311 15.74 21.42 -12.22
CA VAL A 311 15.98 22.68 -12.92
C VAL A 311 17.44 23.10 -12.77
N HIS A 312 18.02 23.54 -13.85
CA HIS A 312 19.36 24.11 -13.88
C HIS A 312 19.25 25.63 -13.97
N VAL A 313 20.08 26.32 -13.21
CA VAL A 313 20.22 27.78 -13.22
C VAL A 313 21.65 28.20 -12.96
N ALA A 314 22.12 29.19 -13.71
CA ALA A 314 23.41 29.87 -13.46
C ALA A 314 23.16 31.03 -12.49
N ALA A 315 23.20 30.76 -11.19
CA ALA A 315 22.94 31.74 -10.12
C ALA A 315 24.18 31.89 -9.23
N SER A 316 24.40 33.10 -8.70
CA SER A 316 25.38 33.31 -7.63
C SER A 316 24.87 32.70 -6.31
N ASP A 317 25.76 32.49 -5.33
CA ASP A 317 25.40 31.95 -4.02
C ASP A 317 24.31 32.78 -3.32
N GLU A 318 24.36 34.10 -3.43
CA GLU A 318 23.34 34.99 -2.87
C GLU A 318 21.98 34.82 -3.56
N GLN A 319 21.98 34.73 -4.90
CA GLN A 319 20.76 34.47 -5.66
C GLN A 319 20.19 33.10 -5.37
N LEU A 320 21.05 32.08 -5.26
CA LEU A 320 20.63 30.71 -4.92
C LEU A 320 19.95 30.65 -3.56
N ASN A 321 20.53 31.30 -2.53
CA ASN A 321 19.94 31.36 -1.20
C ASN A 321 18.56 32.05 -1.22
N ASN A 322 18.41 33.13 -1.97
CA ASN A 322 17.14 33.82 -2.13
C ASN A 322 16.11 32.96 -2.88
N ILE A 323 16.51 32.25 -3.93
CA ILE A 323 15.65 31.31 -4.66
C ILE A 323 15.14 30.21 -3.72
N LEU A 324 16.01 29.59 -2.92
CA LEU A 324 15.63 28.56 -1.97
C LEU A 324 14.65 29.09 -0.89
N ALA A 325 14.86 30.31 -0.42
CA ALA A 325 13.94 30.97 0.52
C ALA A 325 12.56 31.23 -0.10
N ASP A 326 12.50 31.69 -1.35
CA ASP A 326 11.24 31.93 -2.08
C ASP A 326 10.49 30.62 -2.36
N LEU A 327 11.19 29.55 -2.69
CA LEU A 327 10.61 28.20 -2.83
C LEU A 327 9.94 27.75 -1.53
N GLN A 328 10.63 27.92 -0.40
CA GLN A 328 10.10 27.56 0.91
C GLN A 328 8.84 28.36 1.28
N HIS A 329 8.81 29.67 0.97
CA HIS A 329 7.62 30.51 1.14
C HIS A 329 6.44 30.10 0.23
N SER A 330 6.74 29.40 -0.84
CA SER A 330 5.76 28.89 -1.81
C SER A 330 5.29 27.47 -1.52
N ASP A 331 5.64 26.87 -0.38
CA ASP A 331 5.39 25.47 -0.03
C ASP A 331 5.99 24.50 -1.07
N ILE A 332 7.17 24.83 -1.61
CA ILE A 332 7.93 24.03 -2.55
C ILE A 332 9.28 23.78 -1.94
N GLU A 333 9.64 22.50 -1.84
CA GLU A 333 10.95 22.11 -1.34
C GLU A 333 11.99 22.18 -2.47
N GLY A 334 13.06 22.92 -2.24
CA GLY A 334 14.20 23.03 -3.13
C GLY A 334 15.43 22.37 -2.53
N GLU A 335 15.96 21.36 -3.21
CA GLU A 335 17.20 20.68 -2.81
C GLU A 335 18.27 20.89 -3.87
N VAL A 336 19.45 21.36 -3.46
CA VAL A 336 20.60 21.52 -4.35
C VAL A 336 21.21 20.14 -4.59
N ILE A 337 21.17 19.68 -5.83
CA ILE A 337 21.73 18.39 -6.24
C ILE A 337 23.19 18.54 -6.68
N LYS A 338 23.50 19.65 -7.36
CA LYS A 338 24.83 20.01 -7.82
C LYS A 338 24.99 21.54 -7.77
N HIS A 339 26.13 21.99 -7.30
CA HIS A 339 26.54 23.39 -7.33
C HIS A 339 28.01 23.46 -7.74
N VAL A 340 28.33 24.24 -8.78
CA VAL A 340 29.69 24.42 -9.31
C VAL A 340 29.96 25.90 -9.47
#